data_583316c051d6ec5d2430bbc44166bdd9
#
_entry.id   583316c051d6ec5d2430bbc44166bdd9
#
_cell.length_a   1.000
_cell.length_b   1.000
_cell.length_c   1.000
_cell.angle_alpha   90.00
_cell.angle_beta   90.00
_cell.angle_gamma   90.00
#
_symmetry.space_group_name_H-M   'P 1'
#
loop_
_entity.id
_entity.type
_entity.pdbx_description
1 polymer ?
#
loop_
_entity_poly.entity_id
_entity_poly.type
_entity_poly.pdbx_seq_one_letter_code
_entity_poly.pdbx_strand_id
1 'polypeptide(L)'
;PDTLNDRLDGVEADLDAAETEADLDAVEAALDGIEADLDAAELPVPDDDDEADPAETLQSRVSDLQEALEADRGPYATDVTDAIGGARSTLTGTRWTESGTADVADAVAAFAEEVEEALGADLAGDVEGPEGDTPADPETLAEALDGGVDVVEDAGLDPDDDADTIAALLEATDSLDAGLDDAQEWDDLEVNEQLMAEGFYDVLGHYKDFP
;
A
#
# COMPACT_ATOMS: atom_id res chain seq x y z
N PRO A 1 -21.06 -28.48 -19.43
CA PRO A 1 -20.96 -28.04 -18.05
C PRO A 1 -20.11 -28.94 -17.19
N ASP A 2 -20.33 -30.28 -17.20
CA ASP A 2 -19.61 -31.22 -16.32
C ASP A 2 -18.09 -31.15 -16.49
N THR A 3 -17.59 -31.08 -17.74
CA THR A 3 -16.16 -31.00 -18.02
C THR A 3 -15.52 -29.67 -17.54
N LEU A 4 -16.26 -28.57 -17.59
CA LEU A 4 -15.77 -27.29 -17.07
C LEU A 4 -15.77 -27.26 -15.54
N ASN A 5 -16.79 -27.85 -14.90
CA ASN A 5 -16.82 -28.03 -13.46
C ASN A 5 -15.65 -28.91 -12.98
N ASP A 6 -15.40 -30.05 -13.63
CA ASP A 6 -14.27 -30.92 -13.27
C ASP A 6 -12.91 -30.21 -13.41
N ARG A 7 -12.79 -29.28 -14.39
CA ARG A 7 -11.57 -28.47 -14.55
C ARG A 7 -11.45 -27.38 -13.48
N LEU A 8 -12.56 -26.73 -13.10
CA LEU A 8 -12.57 -25.78 -12.00
C LEU A 8 -12.24 -26.43 -10.66
N ASP A 9 -12.77 -27.66 -10.43
CA ASP A 9 -12.40 -28.43 -9.23
C ASP A 9 -10.90 -28.78 -9.22
N GLY A 10 -10.31 -29.03 -10.41
CA GLY A 10 -8.86 -29.22 -10.55
C GLY A 10 -8.06 -27.97 -10.25
N VAL A 11 -8.48 -26.82 -10.77
CA VAL A 11 -7.82 -25.52 -10.53
C VAL A 11 -7.93 -25.10 -9.05
N GLU A 12 -9.07 -25.33 -8.40
CA GLU A 12 -9.24 -25.08 -6.96
C GLU A 12 -8.25 -25.93 -6.13
N ALA A 13 -8.06 -27.20 -6.49
CA ALA A 13 -7.10 -28.05 -5.83
C ALA A 13 -5.64 -27.66 -6.11
N ASP A 14 -5.35 -27.17 -7.32
CA ASP A 14 -4.01 -26.66 -7.69
C ASP A 14 -3.72 -25.34 -6.95
N LEU A 15 -4.70 -24.45 -6.77
CA LEU A 15 -4.58 -23.24 -5.98
C LEU A 15 -4.31 -23.55 -4.51
N ASP A 16 -5.10 -24.47 -3.90
CA ASP A 16 -4.89 -24.91 -2.51
C ASP A 16 -3.50 -25.54 -2.27
N ALA A 17 -2.87 -26.04 -3.32
CA ALA A 17 -1.56 -26.70 -3.28
C ALA A 17 -0.41 -25.81 -3.75
N ALA A 18 -0.68 -24.59 -4.23
CA ALA A 18 0.32 -23.66 -4.68
C ALA A 18 1.20 -23.20 -3.50
N GLU A 19 2.51 -23.24 -3.69
CA GLU A 19 3.51 -22.83 -2.69
C GLU A 19 4.44 -21.73 -3.24
N THR A 20 4.37 -21.45 -4.55
CA THR A 20 5.24 -20.48 -5.22
C THR A 20 4.47 -19.61 -6.21
N GLU A 21 5.01 -18.44 -6.55
CA GLU A 21 4.47 -17.58 -7.61
C GLU A 21 4.35 -18.33 -8.95
N ALA A 22 5.27 -19.23 -9.26
CA ALA A 22 5.21 -20.05 -10.47
C ALA A 22 4.04 -21.04 -10.47
N ASP A 23 3.63 -21.54 -9.30
CA ASP A 23 2.44 -22.38 -9.16
C ASP A 23 1.17 -21.52 -9.36
N LEU A 24 1.14 -20.32 -8.79
CA LEU A 24 0.04 -19.36 -8.98
C LEU A 24 -0.09 -18.91 -10.44
N ASP A 25 1.01 -18.69 -11.16
CA ASP A 25 1.01 -18.41 -12.60
C ASP A 25 0.40 -19.56 -13.42
N ALA A 26 0.68 -20.81 -13.02
CA ALA A 26 0.09 -21.98 -13.68
C ALA A 26 -1.43 -22.07 -13.43
N VAL A 27 -1.88 -21.72 -12.23
CA VAL A 27 -3.31 -21.62 -11.87
C VAL A 27 -3.99 -20.53 -12.69
N GLU A 28 -3.39 -19.33 -12.80
CA GLU A 28 -3.91 -18.25 -13.63
C GLU A 28 -4.09 -18.66 -15.09
N ALA A 29 -3.06 -19.26 -15.69
CA ALA A 29 -3.12 -19.74 -17.07
C ALA A 29 -4.22 -20.81 -17.27
N ALA A 30 -4.49 -21.63 -16.24
CA ALA A 30 -5.56 -22.62 -16.28
C ALA A 30 -6.95 -21.96 -16.19
N LEU A 31 -7.11 -20.93 -15.34
CA LEU A 31 -8.34 -20.13 -15.24
C LEU A 31 -8.64 -19.38 -16.54
N ASP A 32 -7.66 -18.71 -17.14
CA ASP A 32 -7.80 -18.05 -18.45
C ASP A 32 -8.26 -19.00 -19.54
N GLY A 33 -7.71 -20.23 -19.55
CA GLY A 33 -8.12 -21.30 -20.47
C GLY A 33 -9.55 -21.76 -20.24
N ILE A 34 -10.03 -21.78 -19.00
CA ILE A 34 -11.43 -22.13 -18.68
C ILE A 34 -12.37 -21.00 -19.07
N GLU A 35 -12.00 -19.74 -18.82
CA GLU A 35 -12.79 -18.56 -19.21
C GLU A 35 -12.97 -18.48 -20.73
N ALA A 36 -11.90 -18.68 -21.49
CA ALA A 36 -11.96 -18.72 -22.97
C ALA A 36 -12.85 -19.85 -23.48
N ASP A 37 -12.79 -21.05 -22.84
CA ASP A 37 -13.65 -22.18 -23.20
C ASP A 37 -15.12 -21.92 -22.80
N LEU A 38 -15.37 -21.22 -21.70
CA LEU A 38 -16.69 -20.83 -21.23
C LEU A 38 -17.35 -19.84 -22.22
N ASP A 39 -16.60 -18.84 -22.67
CA ASP A 39 -17.06 -17.86 -23.66
C ASP A 39 -17.36 -18.50 -25.03
N ALA A 40 -16.60 -19.53 -25.39
CA ALA A 40 -16.80 -20.28 -26.63
C ALA A 40 -17.91 -21.34 -26.53
N ALA A 41 -18.34 -21.71 -25.32
CA ALA A 41 -19.32 -22.76 -25.09
C ALA A 41 -20.75 -22.26 -25.33
N GLU A 42 -21.49 -22.96 -26.21
CA GLU A 42 -22.94 -22.81 -26.31
C GLU A 42 -23.62 -23.55 -25.13
N LEU A 43 -23.64 -22.89 -23.95
CA LEU A 43 -24.29 -23.47 -22.78
C LEU A 43 -25.82 -23.42 -22.91
N PRO A 44 -26.57 -24.42 -22.40
CA PRO A 44 -28.02 -24.41 -22.45
C PRO A 44 -28.55 -23.28 -21.56
N VAL A 45 -29.41 -22.43 -22.14
CA VAL A 45 -30.17 -21.42 -21.39
C VAL A 45 -31.31 -22.15 -20.67
N PRO A 46 -31.53 -21.89 -19.37
CA PRO A 46 -32.62 -22.50 -18.62
C PRO A 46 -33.99 -22.14 -19.24
N ASP A 47 -34.88 -23.12 -19.30
CA ASP A 47 -36.26 -22.92 -19.81
C ASP A 47 -37.18 -22.26 -18.76
N ASP A 48 -36.80 -22.27 -17.48
CA ASP A 48 -37.53 -21.70 -16.35
C ASP A 48 -36.68 -20.67 -15.60
N ASP A 49 -37.27 -19.53 -15.23
CA ASP A 49 -36.63 -18.45 -14.45
C ASP A 49 -36.21 -18.86 -13.01
N ASP A 50 -36.63 -20.03 -12.54
CA ASP A 50 -36.30 -20.58 -11.23
C ASP A 50 -35.09 -21.54 -11.26
N GLU A 51 -34.55 -21.90 -12.43
CA GLU A 51 -33.33 -22.70 -12.57
C GLU A 51 -32.09 -21.79 -12.70
N ALA A 52 -31.06 -22.09 -11.90
CA ALA A 52 -29.78 -21.36 -11.98
C ALA A 52 -29.16 -21.53 -13.37
N ASP A 53 -28.76 -20.42 -13.99
CA ASP A 53 -28.07 -20.44 -15.28
C ASP A 53 -26.68 -21.11 -15.09
N PRO A 54 -26.41 -22.22 -15.79
CA PRO A 54 -25.13 -22.91 -15.71
C PRO A 54 -23.94 -22.00 -16.12
N ALA A 55 -24.16 -21.07 -17.04
CA ALA A 55 -23.14 -20.13 -17.46
C ALA A 55 -22.81 -19.12 -16.35
N GLU A 56 -23.83 -18.53 -15.72
CA GLU A 56 -23.66 -17.60 -14.61
C GLU A 56 -22.98 -18.29 -13.40
N THR A 57 -23.36 -19.54 -13.13
CA THR A 57 -22.76 -20.31 -12.03
C THR A 57 -21.26 -20.55 -12.26
N LEU A 58 -20.88 -20.94 -13.48
CA LEU A 58 -19.48 -21.18 -13.85
C LEU A 58 -18.68 -19.88 -13.85
N GLN A 59 -19.24 -18.77 -14.36
CA GLN A 59 -18.60 -17.46 -14.33
C GLN A 59 -18.36 -16.97 -12.89
N SER A 60 -19.32 -17.17 -11.99
CA SER A 60 -19.15 -16.84 -10.59
C SER A 60 -18.00 -17.62 -9.95
N ARG A 61 -17.92 -18.95 -10.22
CA ARG A 61 -16.81 -19.77 -9.72
C ARG A 61 -15.45 -19.33 -10.26
N VAL A 62 -15.38 -18.95 -11.55
CA VAL A 62 -14.14 -18.42 -12.14
C VAL A 62 -13.73 -17.13 -11.42
N SER A 63 -14.68 -16.21 -11.21
CA SER A 63 -14.41 -14.96 -10.51
C SER A 63 -13.99 -15.17 -9.05
N ASP A 64 -14.62 -16.10 -8.35
CA ASP A 64 -14.27 -16.45 -6.96
C ASP A 64 -12.84 -17.03 -6.87
N LEU A 65 -12.44 -17.87 -7.84
CA LEU A 65 -11.08 -18.42 -7.90
C LEU A 65 -10.04 -17.38 -8.32
N GLN A 66 -10.39 -16.44 -9.20
CA GLN A 66 -9.52 -15.31 -9.54
C GLN A 66 -9.28 -14.42 -8.34
N GLU A 67 -10.32 -14.12 -7.54
CA GLU A 67 -10.18 -13.35 -6.31
C GLU A 67 -9.31 -14.07 -5.27
N ALA A 68 -9.48 -15.38 -5.12
CA ALA A 68 -8.65 -16.19 -4.23
C ALA A 68 -7.18 -16.24 -4.70
N LEU A 69 -6.94 -16.40 -6.01
CA LEU A 69 -5.61 -16.38 -6.60
C LEU A 69 -4.90 -15.03 -6.33
N GLU A 70 -5.59 -13.91 -6.52
CA GLU A 70 -5.04 -12.58 -6.22
C GLU A 70 -4.73 -12.38 -4.73
N ALA A 71 -5.53 -13.00 -3.85
CA ALA A 71 -5.30 -12.94 -2.41
C ALA A 71 -4.09 -13.77 -1.94
N ASP A 72 -3.76 -14.83 -2.68
CA ASP A 72 -2.63 -15.71 -2.38
C ASP A 72 -1.30 -15.21 -3.00
N ARG A 73 -1.37 -14.25 -3.93
CA ARG A 73 -0.19 -13.63 -4.54
C ARG A 73 0.54 -12.67 -3.61
N GLY A 74 1.85 -12.61 -3.75
CA GLY A 74 2.73 -11.70 -3.03
C GLY A 74 3.01 -12.13 -1.59
N PRO A 75 3.49 -11.22 -0.74
CA PRO A 75 3.72 -9.78 -1.01
C PRO A 75 4.89 -9.50 -1.95
N TYR A 76 4.86 -8.35 -2.64
CA TYR A 76 5.91 -7.98 -3.59
C TYR A 76 6.72 -6.78 -3.12
N ALA A 77 8.01 -6.75 -3.48
CA ALA A 77 8.89 -5.60 -3.21
C ALA A 77 8.38 -4.31 -3.90
N THR A 78 7.68 -4.45 -5.04
CA THR A 78 7.05 -3.30 -5.72
C THR A 78 5.95 -2.65 -4.90
N ASP A 79 5.21 -3.41 -4.11
CA ASP A 79 4.18 -2.86 -3.23
C ASP A 79 4.79 -1.96 -2.15
N VAL A 80 5.97 -2.36 -1.63
CA VAL A 80 6.75 -1.56 -0.68
C VAL A 80 7.21 -0.25 -1.33
N THR A 81 7.80 -0.31 -2.53
CA THR A 81 8.29 0.90 -3.22
C THR A 81 7.15 1.84 -3.60
N ASP A 82 6.00 1.31 -4.01
CA ASP A 82 4.81 2.09 -4.30
C ASP A 82 4.24 2.76 -3.04
N ALA A 83 4.21 2.06 -1.90
CA ALA A 83 3.78 2.61 -0.62
C ALA A 83 4.73 3.74 -0.14
N ILE A 84 6.05 3.54 -0.22
CA ILE A 84 7.03 4.61 0.08
C ILE A 84 6.81 5.83 -0.83
N GLY A 85 6.56 5.60 -2.12
CA GLY A 85 6.25 6.67 -3.09
C GLY A 85 4.97 7.43 -2.74
N GLY A 86 3.95 6.75 -2.21
CA GLY A 86 2.72 7.32 -1.66
C GLY A 86 3.00 8.22 -0.47
N ALA A 87 3.69 7.70 0.54
CA ALA A 87 4.10 8.44 1.74
C ALA A 87 4.93 9.70 1.39
N ARG A 88 5.89 9.57 0.46
CA ARG A 88 6.67 10.69 -0.06
C ARG A 88 5.80 11.76 -0.71
N SER A 89 4.78 11.34 -1.46
CA SER A 89 3.85 12.27 -2.11
C SER A 89 3.01 13.03 -1.10
N THR A 90 2.52 12.36 -0.06
CA THR A 90 1.81 12.96 1.08
C THR A 90 2.72 13.96 1.81
N LEU A 91 3.95 13.54 2.14
CA LEU A 91 4.93 14.36 2.84
C LEU A 91 5.23 15.68 2.12
N THR A 92 5.43 15.64 0.81
CA THR A 92 5.77 16.83 0.01
C THR A 92 4.55 17.63 -0.46
N GLY A 93 3.37 16.99 -0.52
CA GLY A 93 2.11 17.61 -0.96
C GLY A 93 1.39 18.35 0.15
N THR A 94 1.69 18.06 1.41
CA THR A 94 1.02 18.59 2.59
C THR A 94 1.83 19.74 3.19
N ARG A 95 1.13 20.80 3.63
CA ARG A 95 1.73 21.87 4.41
C ARG A 95 1.62 21.55 5.90
N TRP A 96 2.73 21.22 6.51
CA TRP A 96 2.80 20.85 7.92
C TRP A 96 2.89 22.08 8.84
N THR A 97 2.41 21.94 10.07
CA THR A 97 2.72 22.88 11.16
C THR A 97 4.16 22.63 11.66
N GLU A 98 4.66 23.48 12.56
CA GLU A 98 5.96 23.24 13.20
C GLU A 98 5.97 21.94 14.02
N SER A 99 4.85 21.63 14.72
CA SER A 99 4.69 20.36 15.42
C SER A 99 4.55 19.19 14.43
N GLY A 100 3.73 19.34 13.38
CA GLY A 100 3.56 18.32 12.36
C GLY A 100 4.87 17.99 11.64
N THR A 101 5.73 18.99 11.38
CA THR A 101 7.06 18.72 10.81
C THR A 101 7.92 17.84 11.74
N ALA A 102 7.82 18.01 13.05
CA ALA A 102 8.52 17.15 14.00
C ALA A 102 7.91 15.73 14.02
N ASP A 103 6.58 15.63 14.00
CA ASP A 103 5.87 14.34 14.00
C ASP A 103 6.19 13.53 12.74
N VAL A 104 6.21 14.16 11.54
CA VAL A 104 6.58 13.46 10.30
C VAL A 104 8.06 13.09 10.26
N ALA A 105 8.95 13.88 10.87
CA ALA A 105 10.37 13.54 10.98
C ALA A 105 10.57 12.30 11.87
N ASP A 106 9.83 12.20 12.99
CA ASP A 106 9.85 11.04 13.87
C ASP A 106 9.30 9.78 13.14
N ALA A 107 8.24 9.92 12.34
CA ALA A 107 7.67 8.83 11.55
C ALA A 107 8.66 8.31 10.50
N VAL A 108 9.32 9.20 9.74
CA VAL A 108 10.33 8.81 8.74
C VAL A 108 11.56 8.20 9.41
N ALA A 109 11.98 8.69 10.59
CA ALA A 109 13.09 8.12 11.34
C ALA A 109 12.77 6.68 11.83
N ALA A 110 11.55 6.46 12.34
CA ALA A 110 11.11 5.12 12.74
C ALA A 110 11.09 4.16 11.54
N PHE A 111 10.57 4.60 10.41
CA PHE A 111 10.60 3.82 9.15
C PHE A 111 12.03 3.46 8.74
N ALA A 112 12.97 4.42 8.80
CA ALA A 112 14.37 4.17 8.46
C ALA A 112 15.02 3.11 9.38
N GLU A 113 14.69 3.11 10.68
CA GLU A 113 15.16 2.09 11.64
C GLU A 113 14.58 0.70 11.29
N GLU A 114 13.32 0.61 10.90
CA GLU A 114 12.68 -0.66 10.51
C GLU A 114 13.28 -1.21 9.20
N VAL A 115 13.58 -0.36 8.22
CA VAL A 115 14.30 -0.75 6.98
C VAL A 115 15.72 -1.22 7.29
N GLU A 116 16.44 -0.55 8.22
CA GLU A 116 17.76 -1.01 8.68
C GLU A 116 17.68 -2.38 9.34
N GLU A 117 16.66 -2.64 10.16
CA GLU A 117 16.47 -3.94 10.82
C GLU A 117 16.16 -5.04 9.78
N ALA A 118 15.34 -4.76 8.79
CA ALA A 118 14.91 -5.72 7.77
C ALA A 118 16.00 -6.03 6.73
N LEU A 119 16.72 -5.01 6.25
CA LEU A 119 17.65 -5.11 5.13
C LEU A 119 19.12 -4.88 5.51
N GLY A 120 19.39 -4.37 6.71
CA GLY A 120 20.74 -4.02 7.15
C GLY A 120 21.34 -2.80 6.46
N ALA A 121 20.50 -1.96 5.87
CA ALA A 121 20.89 -0.74 5.15
C ALA A 121 20.65 0.49 6.02
N ASP A 122 21.68 1.30 6.26
CA ASP A 122 21.60 2.53 7.09
C ASP A 122 20.98 3.68 6.29
N LEU A 123 19.73 4.01 6.58
CA LEU A 123 19.03 5.19 6.10
C LEU A 123 18.94 6.31 7.15
N ALA A 124 19.26 6.01 8.41
CA ALA A 124 19.11 6.95 9.52
C ALA A 124 20.00 8.19 9.38
N GLY A 125 21.13 8.08 8.68
CA GLY A 125 22.03 9.22 8.42
C GLY A 125 21.42 10.31 7.54
N ASP A 126 20.42 10.00 6.75
CA ASP A 126 19.76 10.92 5.81
C ASP A 126 18.57 11.65 6.44
N VAL A 127 18.09 11.18 7.61
CA VAL A 127 16.93 11.73 8.33
C VAL A 127 17.31 12.82 9.34
N GLU A 128 18.58 12.90 9.75
CA GLU A 128 19.05 13.91 10.70
C GLU A 128 19.11 15.31 10.06
N GLY A 129 18.39 16.26 10.64
CA GLY A 129 18.51 17.67 10.25
C GLY A 129 19.91 18.26 10.49
N PRO A 130 20.29 19.36 9.81
CA PRO A 130 21.65 19.88 9.77
C PRO A 130 22.22 20.38 11.12
N GLU A 131 21.44 20.44 12.16
CA GLU A 131 21.82 20.89 13.52
C GLU A 131 21.33 19.98 14.66
N GLY A 132 21.10 18.68 14.43
CA GLY A 132 20.90 17.67 15.49
C GLY A 132 19.74 17.85 16.49
N ASP A 133 19.13 19.03 16.56
CA ASP A 133 18.03 19.39 17.47
C ASP A 133 16.87 20.07 16.71
N THR A 134 16.99 20.21 15.38
CA THR A 134 15.96 20.74 14.49
C THR A 134 15.50 19.60 13.59
N PRO A 135 14.18 19.31 13.52
CA PRO A 135 13.67 18.28 12.61
C PRO A 135 14.08 18.60 11.17
N ALA A 136 14.38 17.57 10.38
CA ALA A 136 14.66 17.74 8.97
C ALA A 136 13.42 18.35 8.27
N ASP A 137 13.67 19.15 7.25
CA ASP A 137 12.56 19.69 6.45
C ASP A 137 11.95 18.59 5.55
N PRO A 138 10.69 18.76 5.10
CA PRO A 138 9.99 17.75 4.31
C PRO A 138 10.70 17.35 3.00
N GLU A 139 11.53 18.23 2.42
CA GLU A 139 12.30 17.93 1.21
C GLU A 139 13.45 16.96 1.54
N THR A 140 14.16 17.19 2.65
CA THR A 140 15.21 16.27 3.13
C THR A 140 14.64 14.91 3.52
N LEU A 141 13.48 14.88 4.20
CA LEU A 141 12.81 13.63 4.54
C LEU A 141 12.33 12.87 3.28
N ALA A 142 11.88 13.57 2.24
CA ALA A 142 11.52 12.96 0.98
C ALA A 142 12.74 12.34 0.25
N GLU A 143 13.93 12.95 0.35
CA GLU A 143 15.18 12.37 -0.16
C GLU A 143 15.56 11.09 0.60
N ALA A 144 15.32 11.03 1.91
CA ALA A 144 15.53 9.83 2.70
C ALA A 144 14.58 8.69 2.28
N LEU A 145 13.30 9.01 1.98
CA LEU A 145 12.35 8.04 1.46
C LEU A 145 12.73 7.55 0.04
N ASP A 146 13.24 8.43 -0.83
CA ASP A 146 13.80 8.03 -2.14
C ASP A 146 14.98 7.05 -1.95
N GLY A 147 15.85 7.31 -0.96
CA GLY A 147 16.91 6.37 -0.56
C GLY A 147 16.36 5.01 -0.09
N GLY A 148 15.22 5.00 0.61
CA GLY A 148 14.51 3.78 1.01
C GLY A 148 14.04 2.96 -0.18
N VAL A 149 13.49 3.61 -1.22
CA VAL A 149 13.12 2.95 -2.48
C VAL A 149 14.34 2.29 -3.12
N ASP A 150 15.45 3.04 -3.27
CA ASP A 150 16.68 2.52 -3.87
C ASP A 150 17.20 1.29 -3.11
N VAL A 151 17.14 1.29 -1.77
CA VAL A 151 17.58 0.16 -0.93
C VAL A 151 16.69 -1.07 -1.13
N VAL A 152 15.37 -0.90 -1.20
CA VAL A 152 14.45 -2.02 -1.44
C VAL A 152 14.65 -2.61 -2.84
N GLU A 153 14.83 -1.77 -3.87
CA GLU A 153 15.10 -2.22 -5.23
C GLU A 153 16.46 -2.95 -5.33
N ASP A 154 17.50 -2.42 -4.69
CA ASP A 154 18.83 -3.02 -4.69
C ASP A 154 18.93 -4.34 -3.92
N ALA A 155 18.03 -4.54 -2.94
CA ALA A 155 17.93 -5.79 -2.17
C ALA A 155 17.49 -6.97 -3.06
N GLY A 156 16.70 -6.70 -4.13
CA GLY A 156 16.27 -7.72 -5.09
C GLY A 156 15.46 -8.84 -4.44
N LEU A 157 14.53 -8.46 -3.57
CA LEU A 157 13.71 -9.39 -2.79
C LEU A 157 12.82 -10.24 -3.69
N ASP A 158 12.80 -11.53 -3.42
CA ASP A 158 11.99 -12.53 -4.12
C ASP A 158 10.75 -12.86 -3.28
N PRO A 159 9.52 -12.81 -3.84
CA PRO A 159 8.29 -13.05 -3.08
C PRO A 159 8.21 -14.45 -2.46
N ASP A 160 8.83 -15.48 -3.07
CA ASP A 160 8.81 -16.84 -2.54
C ASP A 160 9.84 -17.05 -1.41
N ASP A 161 11.02 -16.41 -1.52
CA ASP A 161 12.13 -16.60 -0.58
C ASP A 161 12.15 -15.54 0.54
N ASP A 162 11.68 -14.31 0.26
CA ASP A 162 11.80 -13.14 1.13
C ASP A 162 10.43 -12.59 1.60
N ALA A 163 9.34 -13.38 1.48
CA ALA A 163 7.99 -12.97 1.84
C ALA A 163 7.87 -12.31 3.21
N ASP A 164 8.53 -12.89 4.23
CA ASP A 164 8.53 -12.37 5.61
C ASP A 164 9.21 -10.98 5.68
N THR A 165 10.28 -10.78 4.91
CA THR A 165 10.99 -9.49 4.85
C THR A 165 10.16 -8.44 4.15
N ILE A 166 9.51 -8.80 3.03
CA ILE A 166 8.62 -7.90 2.29
C ILE A 166 7.41 -7.53 3.16
N ALA A 167 6.82 -8.49 3.88
CA ALA A 167 5.71 -8.23 4.79
C ALA A 167 6.11 -7.28 5.93
N ALA A 168 7.30 -7.44 6.51
CA ALA A 168 7.81 -6.53 7.54
C ALA A 168 8.02 -5.10 7.00
N LEU A 169 8.52 -4.97 5.76
CA LEU A 169 8.68 -3.67 5.11
C LEU A 169 7.32 -3.02 4.80
N LEU A 170 6.31 -3.79 4.42
CA LEU A 170 4.94 -3.28 4.24
C LEU A 170 4.34 -2.80 5.57
N GLU A 171 4.55 -3.53 6.68
CA GLU A 171 4.13 -3.08 8.02
C GLU A 171 4.84 -1.77 8.41
N ALA A 172 6.13 -1.62 8.06
CA ALA A 172 6.87 -0.39 8.25
C ALA A 172 6.28 0.78 7.45
N THR A 173 5.89 0.56 6.17
CA THR A 173 5.24 1.58 5.36
C THR A 173 3.85 1.94 5.87
N ASP A 174 3.06 0.97 6.36
CA ASP A 174 1.77 1.24 7.01
C ASP A 174 1.94 2.09 8.27
N SER A 175 2.98 1.83 9.06
CA SER A 175 3.33 2.63 10.24
C SER A 175 3.75 4.05 9.88
N LEU A 176 4.51 4.20 8.79
CA LEU A 176 4.89 5.52 8.24
C LEU A 176 3.65 6.30 7.80
N ASP A 177 2.76 5.71 7.01
CA ASP A 177 1.54 6.36 6.55
C ASP A 177 0.65 6.78 7.72
N ALA A 178 0.48 5.92 8.72
CA ALA A 178 -0.25 6.28 9.95
C ALA A 178 0.40 7.44 10.69
N GLY A 179 1.73 7.51 10.75
CA GLY A 179 2.46 8.63 11.36
C GLY A 179 2.29 9.94 10.59
N LEU A 180 2.21 9.88 9.26
CA LEU A 180 1.91 11.05 8.42
C LEU A 180 0.46 11.52 8.60
N ASP A 181 -0.50 10.60 8.66
CA ASP A 181 -1.92 10.91 8.85
C ASP A 181 -2.22 11.52 10.23
N ASP A 182 -1.48 11.12 11.26
CA ASP A 182 -1.62 11.63 12.63
C ASP A 182 -0.91 12.99 12.83
N ALA A 183 0.01 13.37 11.92
CA ALA A 183 0.76 14.61 12.02
C ALA A 183 -0.11 15.84 11.71
N GLN A 184 0.11 16.91 12.47
CA GLN A 184 -0.73 18.10 12.35
C GLN A 184 -0.47 18.88 11.06
N GLU A 185 -1.48 18.94 10.20
CA GLU A 185 -1.47 19.75 8.99
C GLU A 185 -1.80 21.23 9.27
N TRP A 186 -1.35 22.13 8.39
CA TRP A 186 -1.66 23.54 8.48
C TRP A 186 -3.16 23.82 8.34
N ASP A 187 -3.84 23.04 7.52
CA ASP A 187 -5.26 23.22 7.23
C ASP A 187 -6.17 22.77 8.37
N ASP A 188 -5.65 21.97 9.33
CA ASP A 188 -6.34 21.58 10.57
C ASP A 188 -6.46 22.72 11.58
N LEU A 189 -5.62 23.76 11.45
CA LEU A 189 -5.64 24.91 12.34
C LEU A 189 -6.87 25.79 12.09
N GLU A 190 -7.52 26.25 13.17
CA GLU A 190 -8.53 27.29 13.04
C GLU A 190 -7.90 28.60 12.52
N VAL A 191 -8.70 29.43 11.84
CA VAL A 191 -8.22 30.69 11.22
C VAL A 191 -7.46 31.60 12.19
N ASN A 192 -7.87 31.62 13.47
CA ASN A 192 -7.18 32.38 14.52
C ASN A 192 -5.82 31.78 14.88
N GLU A 193 -5.68 30.46 14.81
CA GLU A 193 -4.41 29.74 15.06
C GLU A 193 -3.45 29.95 13.91
N GLN A 194 -3.94 29.85 12.66
CA GLN A 194 -3.17 30.17 11.46
C GLN A 194 -2.64 31.60 11.50
N LEU A 195 -3.48 32.57 11.91
CA LEU A 195 -3.05 33.99 12.07
C LEU A 195 -2.02 34.14 13.17
N MET A 196 -2.11 33.39 14.27
CA MET A 196 -1.10 33.43 15.33
C MET A 196 0.22 32.83 14.86
N ALA A 197 0.21 31.71 14.18
CA ALA A 197 1.40 31.04 13.64
C ALA A 197 2.14 31.93 12.62
N GLU A 198 1.39 32.73 11.82
CA GLU A 198 1.93 33.72 10.89
C GLU A 198 2.40 35.03 11.57
N GLY A 199 2.29 35.13 12.91
CA GLY A 199 2.77 36.30 13.67
C GLY A 199 1.79 37.48 13.75
N PHE A 200 0.53 37.32 13.36
CA PHE A 200 -0.49 38.35 13.40
C PHE A 200 -1.15 38.50 14.78
N TYR A 201 -0.35 38.56 15.83
CA TYR A 201 -0.83 38.67 17.23
C TYR A 201 -1.68 39.93 17.50
N ASP A 202 -1.39 41.04 16.82
CA ASP A 202 -2.05 42.34 17.04
C ASP A 202 -3.48 42.40 16.49
N VAL A 203 -3.82 41.60 15.48
CA VAL A 203 -5.15 41.62 14.84
C VAL A 203 -6.20 41.02 15.76
N LEU A 204 -5.85 40.01 16.53
CA LEU A 204 -6.75 39.29 17.44
C LEU A 204 -7.04 40.06 18.73
N GLY A 205 -6.12 40.93 19.16
CA GLY A 205 -6.30 41.81 20.33
C GLY A 205 -7.32 42.91 20.11
N HIS A 206 -7.44 43.42 18.88
CA HIS A 206 -8.34 44.54 18.54
C HIS A 206 -9.81 44.14 18.33
N TYR A 207 -10.12 42.84 18.09
CA TYR A 207 -11.50 42.39 17.90
C TYR A 207 -12.30 42.20 19.18
N LYS A 208 -11.66 42.27 20.36
CA LYS A 208 -12.33 42.15 21.67
C LYS A 208 -12.93 43.46 22.20
N ASP A 209 -12.66 44.59 21.56
CA ASP A 209 -13.07 45.94 22.04
C ASP A 209 -14.10 46.65 21.15
N PHE A 210 -14.84 45.91 20.29
CA PHE A 210 -16.01 46.47 19.62
C PHE A 210 -17.30 46.12 20.42
N PRO A 211 -18.05 47.16 20.84
CA PRO A 211 -19.30 47.00 21.60
C PRO A 211 -20.44 46.42 20.76
#